data_a2a0b90e951e86bb86b60bd3614558a3
#
_entry.id   a2a0b90e951e86bb86b60bd3614558a3
#
_cell.length_a   1.000
_cell.length_b   1.000
_cell.length_c   1.000
_cell.angle_alpha   90.00
_cell.angle_beta   90.00
_cell.angle_gamma   90.00
#
_symmetry.space_group_name_H-M   'P 1'
#
loop_
_entity.id
_entity.type
_entity.pdbx_description
1 polymer ?
#
loop_
_entity_poly.entity_id
_entity_poly.type
_entity_poly.pdbx_seq_one_letter_code
_entity_poly.pdbx_strand_id
1 'polypeptide(L)'
;KRFPQLSDEIIQSSWSGIVSRTRNSSQIFEKIDNNIFVAGCYNGSGIGVGTLFGEQIALKAINENTKEIKTIEARNKPTWLPPQPFLNFGIRTRLFYERLRAKSEI
;
A
#
# COMPACT_ATOMS: atom_id res chain seq x y z
N LYS A 1 -2.46 -22.36 15.81
CA LYS A 1 -2.38 -22.97 14.47
C LYS A 1 -3.76 -22.96 13.85
N ARG A 2 -3.96 -22.31 12.69
CA ARG A 2 -5.30 -22.15 12.06
C ARG A 2 -5.86 -23.47 11.54
N PHE A 3 -5.00 -24.41 11.18
CA PHE A 3 -5.35 -25.74 10.70
C PHE A 3 -4.54 -26.79 11.47
N PRO A 4 -4.95 -27.13 12.70
CA PRO A 4 -4.19 -28.03 13.57
C PRO A 4 -4.10 -29.47 13.04
N GLN A 5 -5.01 -29.88 12.17
CA GLN A 5 -5.05 -31.20 11.53
C GLN A 5 -4.00 -31.36 10.41
N LEU A 6 -3.38 -30.28 9.95
CA LEU A 6 -2.37 -30.35 8.91
C LEU A 6 -0.97 -30.42 9.51
N SER A 7 -0.14 -31.31 8.97
CA SER A 7 1.29 -31.39 9.28
C SER A 7 2.03 -30.14 8.82
N ASP A 8 3.13 -29.78 9.48
CA ASP A 8 3.99 -28.68 9.04
C ASP A 8 4.77 -29.03 7.77
N GLU A 9 4.91 -30.32 7.45
CA GLU A 9 5.57 -30.83 6.25
C GLU A 9 4.83 -30.56 4.94
N ILE A 10 3.56 -30.12 5.00
CA ILE A 10 2.80 -29.75 3.80
C ILE A 10 3.27 -28.43 3.18
N ILE A 11 4.08 -27.65 3.90
CA ILE A 11 4.60 -26.39 3.38
C ILE A 11 5.79 -26.68 2.48
N GLN A 12 5.55 -26.73 1.18
CA GLN A 12 6.57 -26.97 0.19
C GLN A 12 7.54 -25.79 0.04
N SER A 13 7.05 -24.55 0.11
CA SER A 13 7.87 -23.35 0.01
C SER A 13 7.20 -22.17 0.71
N SER A 14 8.00 -21.25 1.22
CA SER A 14 7.53 -19.96 1.71
C SER A 14 8.37 -18.83 1.13
N TRP A 15 7.75 -17.70 0.86
CA TRP A 15 8.43 -16.52 0.34
C TRP A 15 7.87 -15.26 0.99
N SER A 16 8.63 -14.19 0.93
CA SER A 16 8.20 -12.88 1.41
C SER A 16 8.58 -11.80 0.39
N GLY A 17 7.89 -10.68 0.45
CA GLY A 17 8.16 -9.52 -0.39
C GLY A 17 7.99 -8.22 0.38
N ILE A 18 8.57 -7.15 -0.17
CA ILE A 18 8.46 -5.80 0.40
C ILE A 18 7.37 -5.05 -0.37
N VAL A 19 6.46 -4.43 0.37
CA VAL A 19 5.42 -3.56 -0.20
C VAL A 19 5.51 -2.15 0.38
N SER A 20 5.33 -1.15 -0.48
CA SER A 20 5.19 0.24 -0.04
C SER A 20 3.81 0.46 0.56
N ARG A 21 3.77 1.07 1.75
CA ARG A 21 2.53 1.42 2.43
C ARG A 21 2.55 2.87 2.90
N THR A 22 1.42 3.53 2.78
CA THR A 22 1.18 4.83 3.39
C THR A 22 0.48 4.66 4.74
N ARG A 23 0.57 5.65 5.62
CA ARG A 23 -0.05 5.60 6.95
C ARG A 23 -1.57 5.46 6.89
N ASN A 24 -2.20 6.19 5.98
CA ASN A 24 -3.66 6.25 5.83
C ASN A 24 -4.19 5.37 4.68
N SER A 25 -3.37 4.47 4.15
CA SER A 25 -3.69 3.58 3.02
C SER A 25 -4.08 4.31 1.71
N SER A 26 -3.81 5.60 1.60
CA SER A 26 -4.00 6.35 0.37
C SER A 26 -2.85 6.11 -0.61
N GLN A 27 -3.17 5.99 -1.88
CA GLN A 27 -2.18 5.85 -2.94
C GLN A 27 -1.65 7.23 -3.38
N ILE A 28 -0.46 7.25 -3.96
CA ILE A 28 0.12 8.44 -4.59
C ILE A 28 -0.41 8.52 -6.03
N PHE A 29 -0.87 9.69 -6.43
CA PHE A 29 -1.25 10.02 -7.80
C PHE A 29 -1.04 11.52 -8.01
N GLU A 30 0.15 11.92 -8.41
CA GLU A 30 0.52 13.33 -8.43
C GLU A 30 1.42 13.68 -9.62
N LYS A 31 1.35 14.94 -10.04
CA LYS A 31 2.36 15.60 -10.85
C LYS A 31 3.33 16.31 -9.91
N ILE A 32 4.59 15.87 -9.88
CA ILE A 32 5.62 16.42 -8.99
C ILE A 32 6.29 17.62 -9.64
N ASP A 33 6.53 17.55 -10.95
CA ASP A 33 7.18 18.60 -11.73
C ASP A 33 6.60 18.63 -13.14
N ASN A 34 7.02 19.57 -13.98
CA ASN A 34 6.47 19.78 -15.31
C ASN A 34 6.36 18.50 -16.15
N ASN A 35 7.36 17.61 -16.06
CA ASN A 35 7.43 16.38 -16.82
C ASN A 35 7.52 15.12 -15.95
N ILE A 36 7.25 15.24 -14.63
CA ILE A 36 7.33 14.11 -13.70
C ILE A 36 5.97 13.84 -13.10
N PHE A 37 5.44 12.67 -13.45
CA PHE A 37 4.16 12.16 -12.96
C PHE A 37 4.41 10.88 -12.16
N VAL A 38 3.75 10.71 -11.03
CA VAL A 38 3.97 9.60 -10.11
C VAL A 38 2.65 8.96 -9.72
N ALA A 39 2.59 7.64 -9.86
CA ALA A 39 1.54 6.80 -9.32
C ALA A 39 2.19 5.65 -8.53
N GLY A 40 1.70 5.38 -7.32
CA GLY A 40 2.33 4.34 -6.48
C GLY A 40 1.74 4.18 -5.09
N CYS A 41 2.49 3.48 -4.24
CA CYS A 41 2.10 3.15 -2.86
C CYS A 41 0.75 2.41 -2.79
N TYR A 42 0.61 1.35 -3.56
CA TYR A 42 -0.65 0.61 -3.70
C TYR A 42 -1.03 -0.24 -2.47
N ASN A 43 -0.25 -0.18 -1.38
CA ASN A 43 -0.55 -0.81 -0.08
C ASN A 43 -0.78 -2.33 -0.15
N GLY A 44 -0.17 -3.02 -1.11
CA GLY A 44 -0.32 -4.45 -1.36
C GLY A 44 -1.38 -4.81 -2.40
N SER A 45 -2.15 -3.86 -2.92
CA SER A 45 -3.18 -4.07 -3.96
C SER A 45 -2.73 -3.63 -5.36
N GLY A 46 -1.45 -3.89 -5.69
CA GLY A 46 -0.80 -3.31 -6.89
C GLY A 46 -1.34 -3.80 -8.23
N ILE A 47 -1.86 -5.03 -8.34
CA ILE A 47 -2.23 -5.60 -9.64
C ILE A 47 -3.35 -4.77 -10.30
N GLY A 48 -4.53 -4.71 -9.72
CA GLY A 48 -5.67 -3.97 -10.29
C GLY A 48 -5.51 -2.46 -10.19
N VAL A 49 -5.17 -1.95 -9.01
CA VAL A 49 -5.03 -0.51 -8.76
C VAL A 49 -3.85 0.07 -9.54
N GLY A 50 -2.74 -0.66 -9.64
CA GLY A 50 -1.57 -0.22 -10.39
C GLY A 50 -1.83 -0.11 -11.89
N THR A 51 -2.59 -1.02 -12.48
CA THR A 51 -2.99 -0.95 -13.88
C THR A 51 -3.86 0.29 -14.15
N LEU A 52 -4.90 0.48 -13.34
CA LEU A 52 -5.78 1.66 -13.46
C LEU A 52 -5.00 2.97 -13.29
N PHE A 53 -4.18 3.07 -12.25
CA PHE A 53 -3.41 4.29 -11.97
C PHE A 53 -2.34 4.54 -13.03
N GLY A 54 -1.72 3.48 -13.57
CA GLY A 54 -0.75 3.58 -14.67
C GLY A 54 -1.39 4.15 -15.93
N GLU A 55 -2.56 3.66 -16.31
CA GLU A 55 -3.33 4.18 -17.43
C GLU A 55 -3.72 5.66 -17.21
N GLN A 56 -4.33 5.96 -16.06
CA GLN A 56 -4.82 7.30 -15.79
C GLN A 56 -3.70 8.33 -15.62
N ILE A 57 -2.54 7.96 -15.07
CA ILE A 57 -1.40 8.89 -14.97
C ILE A 57 -0.78 9.17 -16.34
N ALA A 58 -0.78 8.20 -17.24
CA ALA A 58 -0.34 8.40 -18.61
C ALA A 58 -1.28 9.35 -19.38
N LEU A 59 -2.61 9.18 -19.25
CA LEU A 59 -3.60 10.09 -19.82
C LEU A 59 -3.45 11.51 -19.26
N LYS A 60 -3.23 11.65 -17.96
CA LYS A 60 -2.97 12.95 -17.34
C LYS A 60 -1.68 13.59 -17.88
N ALA A 61 -0.64 12.83 -18.18
CA ALA A 61 0.60 13.33 -18.72
C ALA A 61 0.44 13.97 -20.12
N ILE A 62 -0.54 13.50 -20.90
CA ILE A 62 -0.91 14.08 -22.21
C ILE A 62 -2.06 15.10 -22.11
N ASN A 63 -2.33 15.60 -20.92
CA ASN A 63 -3.38 16.59 -20.59
C ASN A 63 -4.81 16.11 -20.85
N GLU A 64 -5.06 14.81 -20.88
CA GLU A 64 -6.39 14.24 -20.84
C GLU A 64 -6.98 14.35 -19.42
N ASN A 65 -8.28 14.56 -19.33
CA ASN A 65 -9.00 14.75 -18.06
C ASN A 65 -10.23 13.86 -17.98
N THR A 66 -10.01 12.61 -17.64
CA THR A 66 -11.06 11.59 -17.53
C THR A 66 -11.86 11.74 -16.22
N LYS A 67 -13.02 11.09 -16.15
CA LYS A 67 -13.83 10.99 -14.92
C LYS A 67 -13.04 10.23 -13.83
N GLU A 68 -12.28 9.22 -14.22
CA GLU A 68 -11.44 8.41 -13.37
C GLU A 68 -10.32 9.24 -12.73
N ILE A 69 -9.62 10.09 -13.50
CA ILE A 69 -8.61 11.03 -12.98
C ILE A 69 -9.23 11.92 -11.90
N LYS A 70 -10.38 12.54 -12.16
CA LYS A 70 -11.07 13.39 -11.18
C LYS A 70 -11.44 12.63 -9.91
N THR A 71 -11.90 11.38 -10.05
CA THR A 71 -12.24 10.53 -8.91
C THR A 71 -11.01 10.16 -8.10
N ILE A 72 -9.88 9.87 -8.75
CA ILE A 72 -8.62 9.55 -8.06
C ILE A 72 -8.08 10.78 -7.33
N GLU A 73 -8.11 11.95 -7.96
CA GLU A 73 -7.64 13.21 -7.37
C GLU A 73 -8.50 13.71 -6.20
N ALA A 74 -9.78 13.38 -6.20
CA ALA A 74 -10.69 13.70 -5.09
C ALA A 74 -10.44 12.83 -3.84
N ARG A 75 -9.62 11.79 -3.91
CA ARG A 75 -9.29 10.92 -2.78
C ARG A 75 -8.32 11.58 -1.81
N ASN A 76 -8.31 11.10 -0.59
CA ASN A 76 -7.34 11.55 0.42
C ASN A 76 -5.91 11.30 -0.05
N LYS A 77 -5.05 12.29 0.15
CA LYS A 77 -3.62 12.17 -0.11
C LYS A 77 -2.89 11.39 1.00
N PRO A 78 -1.73 10.80 0.71
CA PRO A 78 -0.89 10.20 1.73
C PRO A 78 -0.54 11.19 2.84
N THR A 79 -0.67 10.74 4.08
CA THR A 79 -0.31 11.58 5.24
C THR A 79 1.18 11.46 5.57
N TRP A 80 1.73 12.54 6.13
CA TRP A 80 3.11 12.59 6.56
C TRP A 80 3.47 11.45 7.53
N LEU A 81 4.68 10.94 7.39
CA LEU A 81 5.28 9.96 8.27
C LEU A 81 6.49 10.58 9.00
N PRO A 82 6.67 10.29 10.30
CA PRO A 82 7.85 10.77 11.01
C PRO A 82 9.12 10.13 10.44
N PRO A 83 10.27 10.85 10.49
CA PRO A 83 11.55 10.29 10.07
C PRO A 83 12.02 9.16 10.98
N GLN A 84 12.99 8.38 10.52
CA GLN A 84 13.73 7.44 11.35
C GLN A 84 14.47 8.19 12.50
N PRO A 85 14.56 7.62 13.73
CA PRO A 85 14.14 6.27 14.15
C PRO A 85 12.69 6.16 14.66
N PHE A 86 11.96 7.29 14.79
CA PHE A 86 10.59 7.33 15.35
C PHE A 86 9.61 6.45 14.56
N LEU A 87 9.76 6.40 13.24
CA LEU A 87 8.94 5.56 12.38
C LEU A 87 9.06 4.07 12.77
N ASN A 88 10.27 3.58 12.94
CA ASN A 88 10.52 2.18 13.31
C ASN A 88 9.93 1.83 14.68
N PHE A 89 10.06 2.73 15.65
CA PHE A 89 9.47 2.52 16.96
C PHE A 89 7.94 2.44 16.89
N GLY A 90 7.31 3.37 16.18
CA GLY A 90 5.85 3.37 16.00
C GLY A 90 5.34 2.12 15.28
N ILE A 91 6.03 1.66 14.23
CA ILE A 91 5.67 0.43 13.50
C ILE A 91 5.80 -0.79 14.41
N ARG A 92 6.90 -0.93 15.15
CA ARG A 92 7.11 -2.06 16.08
C ARG A 92 6.06 -2.13 17.16
N THR A 93 5.70 -0.99 17.76
CA THR A 93 4.67 -0.89 18.78
C THR A 93 3.31 -1.31 18.23
N ARG A 94 2.96 -0.83 17.03
CA ARG A 94 1.71 -1.20 16.37
C ARG A 94 1.65 -2.70 16.04
N LEU A 95 2.72 -3.26 15.48
CA LEU A 95 2.78 -4.68 15.16
C LEU A 95 2.70 -5.55 16.42
N PHE A 96 3.34 -5.12 17.52
CA PHE A 96 3.22 -5.80 18.81
C PHE A 96 1.77 -5.80 19.31
N TYR A 97 1.10 -4.67 19.26
CA TYR A 97 -0.30 -4.55 19.64
C TYR A 97 -1.22 -5.43 18.78
N GLU A 98 -1.04 -5.41 17.45
CA GLU A 98 -1.81 -6.25 16.53
C GLU A 98 -1.58 -7.75 16.79
N ARG A 99 -0.34 -8.15 17.12
CA ARG A 99 -0.03 -9.54 17.50
C ARG A 99 -0.70 -9.96 18.81
N LEU A 100 -0.77 -9.08 19.80
CA LEU A 100 -1.50 -9.38 21.06
C LEU A 100 -2.99 -9.56 20.78
N ARG A 101 -3.54 -8.70 19.93
CA ARG A 101 -4.95 -8.77 19.56
C ARG A 101 -5.27 -10.03 18.75
N ALA A 102 -4.42 -10.43 17.82
CA ALA A 102 -4.58 -11.63 17.02
C ALA A 102 -4.53 -12.93 17.85
N LYS A 103 -3.82 -12.95 18.98
CA LYS A 103 -3.82 -14.09 19.91
C LYS A 103 -5.16 -14.35 20.58
N SER A 104 -6.02 -13.35 20.67
CA SER A 104 -7.37 -13.48 21.24
C SER A 104 -8.38 -14.06 20.25
N GLU A 105 -8.02 -14.24 18.99
CA GLU A 105 -8.86 -14.78 17.93
C GLU A 105 -8.57 -16.28 17.62
N ILE A 106 -7.65 -16.87 18.37
CA ILE A 106 -7.29 -18.29 18.35
C ILE A 106 -7.76 -18.91 19.66
#